data_14cad52ef32f70d12766d4e7d810b1f2
#
_entry.id   14cad52ef32f70d12766d4e7d810b1f2
#
_cell.length_a   1.000
_cell.length_b   1.000
_cell.length_c   1.000
_cell.angle_alpha   90.00
_cell.angle_beta   90.00
_cell.angle_gamma   90.00
#
_symmetry.space_group_name_H-M   'P 1'
#
loop_
_entity.id
_entity.type
_entity.pdbx_description
1 polymer ?
#
loop_
_entity_poly.entity_id
_entity_poly.type
_entity_poly.pdbx_seq_one_letter_code
_entity_poly.pdbx_strand_id
1 'polypeptide(L)'
;MSTTHTPPSVRLRALVDTVQRNERTLRRFQDVELQLIRAQDFLSLCRVLLDYLPREFGLERVTLWLNDTLPLLHELALRHASSANRRSNENNGVAASSLKTSREMGEAAARLCSQGRPWLGTPAAMDDAARNACFGSDPRPASIALLPLATNGQPSGFLFLASDNESRFAPGMATDMLERFAVIVAASLDNIAHREQLERLGATDALTGLPNRRYFDERLREETTRASRYRLPLGCLFIDIDGFKQINDAYGHTVGDRALAMVGACLRKQTRLGDTIARYGGEEFAVLLQGDLKDSLVVAERMRAAVAQLELRDSDNANDGANDGTRIPLTVSIGVSAHAMQQGADLDGLGRTLVDEADRAMYKAKSDGRNRVATLVVQAPLR
;
A
#
# COMPACT_ATOMS: atom_id res chain seq x y z
N MET A 1 -8.99 62.73 -25.95
CA MET A 1 -8.24 61.65 -25.31
C MET A 1 -7.89 62.07 -23.90
N SER A 2 -8.76 61.74 -22.93
CA SER A 2 -8.52 62.08 -21.51
C SER A 2 -7.77 60.96 -20.85
N THR A 3 -6.48 61.14 -20.63
CA THR A 3 -5.67 60.25 -19.79
C THR A 3 -6.04 60.49 -18.33
N THR A 4 -6.87 59.60 -17.75
CA THR A 4 -7.22 59.58 -16.34
C THR A 4 -5.93 59.29 -15.52
N HIS A 5 -5.29 60.31 -15.02
CA HIS A 5 -4.16 60.23 -14.10
C HIS A 5 -4.67 59.74 -12.73
N THR A 6 -4.55 58.44 -12.46
CA THR A 6 -4.79 57.86 -11.13
C THR A 6 -3.78 58.48 -10.14
N PRO A 7 -4.22 59.03 -8.99
CA PRO A 7 -3.32 59.67 -8.03
C PRO A 7 -2.24 58.71 -7.53
N PRO A 8 -0.99 59.15 -7.30
CA PRO A 8 0.11 58.29 -6.83
C PRO A 8 -0.21 57.50 -5.55
N SER A 9 -1.01 58.07 -4.65
CA SER A 9 -1.43 57.43 -3.41
C SER A 9 -2.36 56.23 -3.63
N VAL A 10 -3.19 56.26 -4.67
CA VAL A 10 -4.08 55.12 -5.03
C VAL A 10 -3.25 54.00 -5.66
N ARG A 11 -2.28 54.32 -6.50
CA ARG A 11 -1.34 53.33 -7.08
C ARG A 11 -0.52 52.63 -6.00
N LEU A 12 0.01 53.39 -5.02
CA LEU A 12 0.81 52.85 -3.92
C LEU A 12 -0.03 51.88 -3.05
N ARG A 13 -1.27 52.27 -2.70
CA ARG A 13 -2.18 51.37 -1.95
C ARG A 13 -2.47 50.10 -2.72
N ALA A 14 -2.81 50.18 -4.00
CA ALA A 14 -3.06 49.01 -4.84
C ALA A 14 -1.85 48.07 -4.93
N LEU A 15 -0.64 48.65 -4.97
CA LEU A 15 0.61 47.87 -4.96
C LEU A 15 0.81 47.17 -3.61
N VAL A 16 0.62 47.88 -2.48
CA VAL A 16 0.74 47.30 -1.14
C VAL A 16 -0.28 46.18 -0.95
N ASP A 17 -1.53 46.38 -1.36
CA ASP A 17 -2.58 45.34 -1.28
C ASP A 17 -2.26 44.10 -2.14
N THR A 18 -1.60 44.32 -3.30
CA THR A 18 -1.16 43.22 -4.16
C THR A 18 -0.03 42.43 -3.52
N VAL A 19 0.99 43.13 -2.96
CA VAL A 19 2.11 42.50 -2.25
C VAL A 19 1.60 41.68 -1.05
N GLN A 20 0.70 42.27 -0.24
CA GLN A 20 0.12 41.56 0.91
C GLN A 20 -0.70 40.31 0.49
N ARG A 21 -1.46 40.37 -0.60
CA ARG A 21 -2.17 39.23 -1.15
C ARG A 21 -1.21 38.13 -1.60
N ASN A 22 -0.16 38.50 -2.32
CA ASN A 22 0.85 37.55 -2.79
C ASN A 22 1.59 36.91 -1.61
N GLU A 23 1.93 37.66 -0.58
CA GLU A 23 2.58 37.13 0.63
C GLU A 23 1.68 36.12 1.37
N ARG A 24 0.38 36.43 1.53
CA ARG A 24 -0.59 35.49 2.12
C ARG A 24 -0.71 34.21 1.29
N THR A 25 -0.78 34.34 -0.03
CA THR A 25 -0.85 33.18 -0.94
C THR A 25 0.42 32.34 -0.82
N LEU A 26 1.59 32.96 -0.77
CA LEU A 26 2.86 32.26 -0.60
C LEU A 26 2.91 31.48 0.73
N ARG A 27 2.50 32.09 1.85
CA ARG A 27 2.43 31.39 3.15
C ARG A 27 1.53 30.18 3.11
N ARG A 28 0.36 30.28 2.48
CA ARG A 28 -0.57 29.16 2.31
C ARG A 28 0.03 28.02 1.50
N PHE A 29 0.75 28.33 0.42
CA PHE A 29 1.50 27.33 -0.33
C PHE A 29 2.56 26.65 0.52
N GLN A 30 3.35 27.42 1.28
CA GLN A 30 4.36 26.88 2.18
C GLN A 30 3.76 25.93 3.24
N ASP A 31 2.60 26.26 3.79
CA ASP A 31 1.90 25.37 4.75
C ASP A 31 1.47 24.05 4.11
N VAL A 32 0.94 24.09 2.88
CA VAL A 32 0.61 22.87 2.13
C VAL A 32 1.87 22.06 1.77
N GLU A 33 2.93 22.73 1.29
CA GLU A 33 4.22 22.11 0.99
C GLU A 33 4.80 21.37 2.20
N LEU A 34 4.74 21.99 3.39
CA LEU A 34 5.20 21.35 4.64
C LEU A 34 4.36 20.13 5.00
N GLN A 35 3.05 20.15 4.77
CA GLN A 35 2.20 18.98 5.02
C GLN A 35 2.50 17.85 4.02
N LEU A 36 2.76 18.17 2.75
CA LEU A 36 3.16 17.18 1.74
C LEU A 36 4.48 16.50 2.10
N ILE A 37 5.47 17.28 2.53
CA ILE A 37 6.79 16.76 2.95
C ILE A 37 6.67 15.86 4.20
N ARG A 38 5.74 16.17 5.10
CA ARG A 38 5.47 15.39 6.32
C ARG A 38 4.60 14.16 6.09
N ALA A 39 3.98 14.03 4.93
CA ALA A 39 3.16 12.87 4.60
C ALA A 39 4.02 11.59 4.62
N GLN A 40 3.61 10.61 5.42
CA GLN A 40 4.38 9.37 5.61
C GLN A 40 3.93 8.25 4.69
N ASP A 41 2.71 8.32 4.18
CA ASP A 41 2.10 7.33 3.31
C ASP A 41 1.28 7.99 2.20
N PHE A 42 0.90 7.19 1.21
CA PHE A 42 0.13 7.65 0.05
C PHE A 42 -1.25 8.22 0.44
N LEU A 43 -1.89 7.67 1.47
CA LEU A 43 -3.20 8.13 1.93
C LEU A 43 -3.12 9.53 2.56
N SER A 44 -2.10 9.79 3.38
CA SER A 44 -1.88 11.11 3.99
C SER A 44 -1.56 12.17 2.94
N LEU A 45 -0.77 11.83 1.91
CA LEU A 45 -0.53 12.71 0.76
C LEU A 45 -1.81 13.01 0.00
N CYS A 46 -2.63 12.00 -0.29
CA CYS A 46 -3.92 12.19 -0.96
C CYS A 46 -4.85 13.10 -0.15
N ARG A 47 -4.89 12.98 1.19
CA ARG A 47 -5.67 13.89 2.04
C ARG A 47 -5.22 15.34 1.92
N VAL A 48 -3.91 15.59 1.88
CA VAL A 48 -3.39 16.94 1.69
C VAL A 48 -3.80 17.50 0.33
N LEU A 49 -3.64 16.73 -0.75
CA LEU A 49 -3.93 17.20 -2.11
C LEU A 49 -5.42 17.28 -2.42
N LEU A 50 -6.23 16.30 -1.96
CA LEU A 50 -7.61 16.16 -2.41
C LEU A 50 -8.64 16.74 -1.42
N ASP A 51 -8.27 16.91 -0.13
CA ASP A 51 -9.16 17.45 0.89
C ASP A 51 -8.68 18.80 1.42
N TYR A 52 -7.40 18.92 1.80
CA TYR A 52 -6.88 20.14 2.43
C TYR A 52 -6.63 21.25 1.40
N LEU A 53 -5.94 20.97 0.30
CA LEU A 53 -5.60 21.95 -0.75
C LEU A 53 -6.85 22.65 -1.33
N PRO A 54 -7.94 21.95 -1.72
CA PRO A 54 -9.14 22.60 -2.22
C PRO A 54 -9.75 23.57 -1.22
N ARG A 55 -9.83 23.18 0.05
CA ARG A 55 -10.40 24.03 1.13
C ARG A 55 -9.53 25.25 1.38
N GLU A 56 -8.21 25.08 1.46
CA GLU A 56 -7.29 26.15 1.76
C GLU A 56 -7.30 27.22 0.65
N PHE A 57 -7.39 26.82 -0.60
CA PHE A 57 -7.39 27.74 -1.72
C PHE A 57 -8.76 28.06 -2.31
N GLY A 58 -9.87 27.49 -1.78
CA GLY A 58 -11.20 27.67 -2.35
C GLY A 58 -11.25 27.19 -3.82
N LEU A 59 -10.71 26.01 -4.07
CA LEU A 59 -10.81 25.33 -5.37
C LEU A 59 -12.07 24.51 -5.43
N GLU A 60 -12.74 24.50 -6.57
CA GLU A 60 -13.93 23.68 -6.79
C GLU A 60 -13.56 22.19 -6.73
N ARG A 61 -12.44 21.83 -7.37
CA ARG A 61 -11.99 20.44 -7.44
C ARG A 61 -10.49 20.36 -7.64
N VAL A 62 -9.88 19.33 -7.05
CA VAL A 62 -8.51 18.90 -7.32
C VAL A 62 -8.54 17.46 -7.79
N THR A 63 -7.82 17.13 -8.85
CA THR A 63 -7.67 15.74 -9.31
C THR A 63 -6.19 15.43 -9.42
N LEU A 64 -5.76 14.38 -8.72
CA LEU A 64 -4.45 13.78 -8.91
C LEU A 64 -4.59 12.68 -9.95
N TRP A 65 -3.88 12.80 -11.04
CA TRP A 65 -3.78 11.78 -12.05
C TRP A 65 -2.37 11.17 -12.03
N LEU A 66 -2.28 9.84 -11.94
CA LEU A 66 -1.01 9.10 -11.91
C LEU A 66 -0.87 8.25 -13.16
N ASN A 67 0.33 8.22 -13.71
CA ASN A 67 0.66 7.43 -14.87
C ASN A 67 0.79 5.94 -14.49
N ASP A 68 0.35 5.04 -15.38
CA ASP A 68 0.53 3.59 -15.27
C ASP A 68 1.99 3.14 -15.48
N THR A 69 2.86 4.01 -15.96
CA THR A 69 4.31 3.74 -16.10
C THR A 69 5.03 3.59 -14.75
N LEU A 70 4.40 3.99 -13.65
CA LEU A 70 4.89 3.77 -12.29
C LEU A 70 4.01 2.72 -11.59
N PRO A 71 4.31 1.42 -11.75
CA PRO A 71 3.44 0.32 -11.31
C PRO A 71 3.07 0.40 -9.82
N LEU A 72 4.01 0.86 -8.99
CA LEU A 72 3.80 0.97 -7.54
C LEU A 72 2.78 2.07 -7.19
N LEU A 73 2.92 3.25 -7.76
CA LEU A 73 1.97 4.35 -7.54
C LEU A 73 0.59 4.02 -8.12
N HIS A 74 0.56 3.34 -9.26
CA HIS A 74 -0.67 2.85 -9.87
C HIS A 74 -1.39 1.84 -8.96
N GLU A 75 -0.66 0.86 -8.41
CA GLU A 75 -1.20 -0.11 -7.46
C GLU A 75 -1.73 0.55 -6.18
N LEU A 76 -0.99 1.51 -5.61
CA LEU A 76 -1.42 2.30 -4.46
C LEU A 76 -2.68 3.09 -4.79
N ALA A 77 -2.75 3.71 -5.96
CA ALA A 77 -3.93 4.43 -6.44
C ALA A 77 -5.15 3.52 -6.56
N LEU A 78 -5.02 2.33 -7.14
CA LEU A 78 -6.11 1.35 -7.26
C LEU A 78 -6.62 0.85 -5.91
N ARG A 79 -5.73 0.57 -4.97
CA ARG A 79 -6.09 0.15 -3.60
C ARG A 79 -6.91 1.24 -2.90
N HIS A 80 -6.55 2.51 -3.06
CA HIS A 80 -7.24 3.63 -2.43
C HIS A 80 -8.53 4.03 -3.15
N ALA A 81 -8.60 3.96 -4.47
CA ALA A 81 -9.84 4.21 -5.21
C ALA A 81 -10.94 3.21 -4.80
N SER A 82 -10.59 1.95 -4.57
CA SER A 82 -11.52 0.93 -4.08
C SER A 82 -12.05 1.20 -2.66
N SER A 83 -11.27 1.87 -1.82
CA SER A 83 -11.68 2.23 -0.44
C SER A 83 -12.47 3.55 -0.38
N ALA A 84 -12.18 4.50 -1.24
CA ALA A 84 -12.87 5.80 -1.30
C ALA A 84 -14.29 5.66 -1.87
N ASN A 85 -14.49 4.81 -2.86
CA ASN A 85 -15.83 4.55 -3.46
C ASN A 85 -16.84 3.95 -2.46
N ARG A 86 -16.39 3.39 -1.32
CA ARG A 86 -17.26 2.91 -0.24
C ARG A 86 -17.68 3.99 0.76
N ARG A 87 -16.97 5.13 0.80
CA ARG A 87 -17.26 6.24 1.72
C ARG A 87 -18.09 7.37 1.10
N SER A 88 -18.12 7.49 -0.23
CA SER A 88 -18.83 8.54 -0.95
C SER A 88 -20.36 8.35 -1.00
N ASN A 89 -20.89 7.26 -0.46
CA ASN A 89 -22.36 7.03 -0.40
C ASN A 89 -23.03 7.69 0.81
N GLU A 90 -22.34 8.42 1.67
CA GLU A 90 -22.91 8.96 2.91
C GLU A 90 -22.89 10.48 3.08
N ASN A 91 -22.26 11.31 2.24
CA ASN A 91 -22.31 12.77 2.43
C ASN A 91 -22.24 13.60 1.14
N ASN A 92 -23.38 14.20 0.85
CA ASN A 92 -23.62 15.52 0.21
C ASN A 92 -22.56 16.17 -0.70
N GLY A 93 -22.81 16.12 -2.01
CA GLY A 93 -23.00 17.33 -2.84
C GLY A 93 -21.78 18.18 -3.22
N VAL A 94 -20.53 17.82 -2.92
CA VAL A 94 -19.36 18.50 -3.46
C VAL A 94 -18.74 17.56 -4.50
N ALA A 95 -18.55 18.04 -5.75
CA ALA A 95 -17.88 17.30 -6.80
C ALA A 95 -16.49 16.84 -6.29
N ALA A 96 -16.40 15.56 -5.96
CA ALA A 96 -15.30 15.04 -5.16
C ALA A 96 -13.97 15.20 -5.90
N SER A 97 -13.01 15.87 -5.27
CA SER A 97 -11.60 15.76 -5.59
C SER A 97 -11.26 14.27 -5.74
N SER A 98 -10.59 13.88 -6.81
CA SER A 98 -10.50 12.48 -7.20
C SER A 98 -9.08 12.06 -7.56
N LEU A 99 -8.79 10.79 -7.33
CA LEU A 99 -7.61 10.10 -7.81
C LEU A 99 -8.00 9.33 -9.08
N LYS A 100 -7.30 9.56 -10.19
CA LYS A 100 -7.55 8.91 -11.48
C LYS A 100 -6.29 8.27 -12.05
N THR A 101 -6.49 7.19 -12.79
CA THR A 101 -5.46 6.50 -13.56
C THR A 101 -6.05 6.24 -14.96
N SER A 102 -5.63 7.00 -15.96
CA SER A 102 -6.12 6.84 -17.33
C SER A 102 -5.03 7.24 -18.31
N ARG A 103 -4.68 6.36 -19.23
CA ARG A 103 -3.68 6.60 -20.26
C ARG A 103 -4.11 7.73 -21.22
N GLU A 104 -5.38 7.77 -21.60
CA GLU A 104 -5.93 8.79 -22.50
C GLU A 104 -5.82 10.19 -21.90
N MET A 105 -6.10 10.33 -20.60
CA MET A 105 -5.95 11.60 -19.89
C MET A 105 -4.48 12.04 -19.85
N GLY A 106 -3.54 11.11 -19.67
CA GLY A 106 -2.11 11.40 -19.66
C GLY A 106 -1.59 11.93 -20.99
N GLU A 107 -1.98 11.31 -22.09
CA GLU A 107 -1.59 11.75 -23.42
C GLU A 107 -2.19 13.13 -23.77
N ALA A 108 -3.44 13.39 -23.37
CA ALA A 108 -4.08 14.68 -23.53
C ALA A 108 -3.41 15.78 -22.71
N ALA A 109 -3.11 15.49 -21.43
CA ALA A 109 -2.44 16.41 -20.51
C ALA A 109 -1.01 16.73 -20.97
N ALA A 110 -0.27 15.74 -21.47
CA ALA A 110 1.09 15.94 -21.99
C ALA A 110 1.13 16.88 -23.21
N ARG A 111 0.10 16.84 -24.08
CA ARG A 111 -0.01 17.78 -25.20
C ARG A 111 -0.24 19.23 -24.74
N LEU A 112 -1.02 19.42 -23.68
CA LEU A 112 -1.30 20.75 -23.12
C LEU A 112 -0.10 21.32 -22.38
N CYS A 113 0.62 20.50 -21.61
CA CYS A 113 1.80 20.89 -20.82
C CYS A 113 3.08 20.81 -21.64
N SER A 114 3.15 21.56 -22.74
CA SER A 114 4.35 21.62 -23.58
C SER A 114 5.58 22.04 -22.75
N GLN A 115 6.71 21.39 -22.98
CA GLN A 115 7.99 21.64 -22.28
C GLN A 115 7.95 21.42 -20.76
N GLY A 116 7.01 20.62 -20.23
CA GLY A 116 6.93 20.34 -18.79
C GLY A 116 6.47 21.50 -17.93
N ARG A 117 5.87 22.54 -18.51
CA ARG A 117 5.34 23.69 -17.77
C ARG A 117 3.84 23.55 -17.50
N PRO A 118 3.34 24.14 -16.40
CA PRO A 118 1.92 24.20 -16.14
C PRO A 118 1.14 24.86 -17.28
N TRP A 119 0.00 24.28 -17.61
CA TRP A 119 -0.95 24.88 -18.52
C TRP A 119 -2.07 25.57 -17.73
N LEU A 120 -2.39 26.82 -18.12
CA LEU A 120 -3.46 27.60 -17.52
C LEU A 120 -4.46 28.00 -18.62
N GLY A 121 -5.76 27.86 -18.33
CA GLY A 121 -6.77 28.22 -19.29
C GLY A 121 -8.19 27.85 -18.88
N THR A 122 -9.10 27.94 -19.85
CA THR A 122 -10.50 27.53 -19.69
C THR A 122 -10.75 26.19 -20.39
N PRO A 123 -11.80 25.43 -20.00
CA PRO A 123 -12.18 24.21 -20.72
C PRO A 123 -12.40 24.42 -22.22
N ALA A 124 -12.82 25.62 -22.63
CA ALA A 124 -13.04 25.96 -24.04
C ALA A 124 -11.75 26.02 -24.87
N ALA A 125 -10.62 26.28 -24.24
CA ALA A 125 -9.29 26.31 -24.88
C ALA A 125 -8.67 24.91 -25.05
N MET A 126 -9.26 23.87 -24.49
CA MET A 126 -8.83 22.49 -24.66
C MET A 126 -9.44 21.86 -25.93
N ASP A 127 -8.70 20.95 -26.55
CA ASP A 127 -9.27 20.11 -27.60
C ASP A 127 -10.38 19.19 -27.03
N ASP A 128 -11.25 18.68 -27.88
CA ASP A 128 -12.39 17.87 -27.44
C ASP A 128 -11.95 16.56 -26.76
N ALA A 129 -10.84 15.97 -27.19
CA ALA A 129 -10.31 14.76 -26.60
C ALA A 129 -9.80 15.01 -25.17
N ALA A 130 -9.01 16.08 -24.97
CA ALA A 130 -8.53 16.49 -23.65
C ALA A 130 -9.68 16.87 -22.72
N ARG A 131 -10.67 17.59 -23.24
CA ARG A 131 -11.85 18.00 -22.50
C ARG A 131 -12.68 16.81 -22.01
N ASN A 132 -12.92 15.84 -22.89
CA ASN A 132 -13.66 14.63 -22.54
C ASN A 132 -12.89 13.74 -21.58
N ALA A 133 -11.56 13.60 -21.74
CA ALA A 133 -10.71 12.84 -20.83
C ALA A 133 -10.67 13.44 -19.42
N CYS A 134 -10.64 14.77 -19.30
CA CYS A 134 -10.59 15.47 -18.01
C CYS A 134 -11.94 15.51 -17.30
N PHE A 135 -13.03 15.76 -18.01
CA PHE A 135 -14.34 16.06 -17.42
C PHE A 135 -15.39 14.97 -17.67
N GLY A 136 -15.37 14.29 -18.85
CA GLY A 136 -16.46 13.40 -19.25
C GLY A 136 -17.80 14.15 -19.24
N SER A 137 -18.73 13.67 -18.41
CA SER A 137 -20.06 14.29 -18.17
C SER A 137 -20.09 15.27 -16.98
N ASP A 138 -18.97 15.45 -16.28
CA ASP A 138 -18.91 16.31 -15.08
C ASP A 138 -19.11 17.79 -15.42
N PRO A 139 -19.62 18.61 -14.48
CA PRO A 139 -19.69 20.05 -14.62
C PRO A 139 -18.30 20.63 -14.96
N ARG A 140 -18.29 21.62 -15.87
CA ARG A 140 -17.04 22.26 -16.32
C ARG A 140 -16.73 23.44 -15.44
N PRO A 141 -15.51 23.52 -14.88
CA PRO A 141 -15.05 24.68 -14.13
C PRO A 141 -14.86 25.90 -15.06
N ALA A 142 -14.81 27.10 -14.49
CA ALA A 142 -14.58 28.31 -15.25
C ALA A 142 -13.11 28.46 -15.67
N SER A 143 -12.16 28.05 -14.82
CA SER A 143 -10.74 28.03 -15.16
C SER A 143 -10.01 26.84 -14.57
N ILE A 144 -8.85 26.50 -15.18
CA ILE A 144 -8.08 25.29 -14.88
C ILE A 144 -6.58 25.62 -14.84
N ALA A 145 -5.88 25.02 -13.89
CA ALA A 145 -4.43 24.82 -13.94
C ALA A 145 -4.13 23.32 -13.99
N LEU A 146 -3.33 22.91 -14.98
CA LEU A 146 -2.83 21.57 -15.15
C LEU A 146 -1.33 21.58 -14.90
N LEU A 147 -0.88 20.90 -13.85
CA LEU A 147 0.50 20.87 -13.40
C LEU A 147 1.12 19.52 -13.73
N PRO A 148 2.15 19.46 -14.59
CA PRO A 148 2.85 18.22 -14.86
C PRO A 148 3.70 17.83 -13.64
N LEU A 149 3.60 16.55 -13.26
CA LEU A 149 4.41 15.96 -12.21
C LEU A 149 5.48 15.09 -12.89
N ALA A 150 6.74 15.41 -12.65
CA ALA A 150 7.86 14.66 -13.20
C ALA A 150 8.82 14.23 -12.08
N THR A 151 9.20 12.98 -12.09
CA THR A 151 10.15 12.38 -11.16
C THR A 151 11.36 11.90 -11.95
N ASN A 152 12.56 12.34 -11.57
CA ASN A 152 13.80 11.98 -12.29
C ASN A 152 13.72 12.23 -13.82
N GLY A 153 13.03 13.30 -14.23
CA GLY A 153 12.83 13.66 -15.64
C GLY A 153 11.79 12.78 -16.38
N GLN A 154 11.15 11.84 -15.71
CA GLN A 154 10.07 11.04 -16.26
C GLN A 154 8.71 11.56 -15.81
N PRO A 155 7.70 11.66 -16.70
CA PRO A 155 6.37 12.08 -16.30
C PRO A 155 5.74 11.02 -15.39
N SER A 156 5.44 11.41 -14.14
CA SER A 156 4.79 10.55 -13.14
C SER A 156 3.29 10.75 -13.07
N GLY A 157 2.78 11.88 -13.56
CA GLY A 157 1.37 12.19 -13.54
C GLY A 157 1.08 13.68 -13.74
N PHE A 158 -0.12 14.10 -13.36
CA PHE A 158 -0.57 15.49 -13.42
C PHE A 158 -1.42 15.83 -12.19
N LEU A 159 -1.29 17.07 -11.72
CA LEU A 159 -2.21 17.63 -10.76
C LEU A 159 -3.11 18.65 -11.45
N PHE A 160 -4.40 18.43 -11.39
CA PHE A 160 -5.43 19.24 -12.00
C PHE A 160 -6.14 20.06 -10.93
N LEU A 161 -6.13 21.39 -11.09
CA LEU A 161 -6.77 22.34 -10.20
C LEU A 161 -7.90 23.05 -10.95
N ALA A 162 -9.12 23.00 -10.40
CA ALA A 162 -10.31 23.60 -11.00
C ALA A 162 -10.85 24.73 -10.15
N SER A 163 -11.34 25.79 -10.78
CA SER A 163 -11.95 26.95 -10.12
C SER A 163 -13.15 27.48 -10.89
N ASP A 164 -14.18 27.92 -10.17
CA ASP A 164 -15.36 28.65 -10.72
C ASP A 164 -15.05 30.09 -11.09
N ASN A 165 -13.87 30.59 -10.76
CA ASN A 165 -13.43 31.93 -11.10
C ASN A 165 -12.58 31.91 -12.40
N GLU A 166 -13.10 32.50 -13.49
CA GLU A 166 -12.41 32.55 -14.78
C GLU A 166 -11.05 33.23 -14.75
N SER A 167 -10.86 34.21 -13.87
CA SER A 167 -9.62 34.98 -13.77
C SER A 167 -8.54 34.28 -12.94
N ARG A 168 -8.86 33.16 -12.28
CA ARG A 168 -7.93 32.52 -11.35
C ARG A 168 -6.74 31.87 -12.05
N PHE A 169 -7.00 31.17 -13.14
CA PHE A 169 -6.00 30.48 -13.93
C PHE A 169 -6.03 31.01 -15.40
N ALA A 170 -5.90 32.34 -15.52
CA ALA A 170 -5.95 32.98 -16.81
C ALA A 170 -4.66 32.70 -17.62
N PRO A 171 -4.78 32.52 -18.95
CA PRO A 171 -3.61 32.37 -19.82
C PRO A 171 -2.65 33.53 -19.66
N GLY A 172 -1.33 33.23 -19.63
CA GLY A 172 -0.27 34.24 -19.51
C GLY A 172 0.03 34.70 -18.09
N MET A 173 -0.61 34.15 -17.05
CA MET A 173 -0.19 34.38 -15.68
C MET A 173 1.15 33.69 -15.39
N ALA A 174 1.92 34.26 -14.44
CA ALA A 174 3.16 33.64 -13.98
C ALA A 174 2.91 32.30 -13.32
N THR A 175 3.68 31.27 -13.70
CA THR A 175 3.53 29.88 -13.26
C THR A 175 4.56 29.43 -12.24
N ASP A 176 5.54 30.27 -11.89
CA ASP A 176 6.70 29.92 -11.04
C ASP A 176 6.30 29.23 -9.72
N MET A 177 5.25 29.74 -9.07
CA MET A 177 4.75 29.16 -7.82
C MET A 177 4.10 27.78 -8.05
N LEU A 178 3.35 27.61 -9.14
CA LEU A 178 2.73 26.34 -9.51
C LEU A 178 3.77 25.32 -9.99
N GLU A 179 4.80 25.76 -10.72
CA GLU A 179 5.94 24.94 -11.11
C GLU A 179 6.67 24.37 -9.88
N ARG A 180 7.01 25.27 -8.93
CA ARG A 180 7.61 24.87 -7.67
C ARG A 180 6.73 23.89 -6.90
N PHE A 181 5.44 24.16 -6.79
CA PHE A 181 4.49 23.30 -6.12
C PHE A 181 4.41 21.91 -6.78
N ALA A 182 4.38 21.86 -8.12
CA ALA A 182 4.39 20.61 -8.87
C ALA A 182 5.64 19.76 -8.58
N VAL A 183 6.81 20.40 -8.49
CA VAL A 183 8.08 19.73 -8.12
C VAL A 183 7.99 19.13 -6.72
N ILE A 184 7.43 19.84 -5.74
CA ILE A 184 7.31 19.35 -4.37
C ILE A 184 6.31 18.18 -4.30
N VAL A 185 5.18 18.27 -5.01
CA VAL A 185 4.23 17.16 -5.10
C VAL A 185 4.88 15.91 -5.72
N ALA A 186 5.60 16.08 -6.83
CA ALA A 186 6.30 14.99 -7.51
C ALA A 186 7.36 14.35 -6.61
N ALA A 187 8.19 15.16 -5.93
CA ALA A 187 9.21 14.68 -4.99
C ALA A 187 8.59 13.94 -3.78
N SER A 188 7.45 14.41 -3.27
CA SER A 188 6.74 13.74 -2.18
C SER A 188 6.17 12.40 -2.62
N LEU A 189 5.61 12.30 -3.83
CA LEU A 189 5.15 11.04 -4.43
C LEU A 189 6.29 10.05 -4.60
N ASP A 190 7.43 10.51 -5.11
CA ASP A 190 8.61 9.67 -5.33
C ASP A 190 9.17 9.13 -4.00
N ASN A 191 9.28 10.00 -2.99
CA ASN A 191 9.73 9.61 -1.66
C ASN A 191 8.82 8.53 -1.03
N ILE A 192 7.50 8.68 -1.18
CA ILE A 192 6.54 7.67 -0.71
C ILE A 192 6.69 6.37 -1.50
N ALA A 193 6.82 6.44 -2.84
CA ALA A 193 7.02 5.26 -3.67
C ALA A 193 8.30 4.50 -3.29
N HIS A 194 9.42 5.20 -3.10
CA HIS A 194 10.68 4.60 -2.65
C HIS A 194 10.56 3.97 -1.26
N ARG A 195 9.90 4.63 -0.31
CA ARG A 195 9.66 4.07 1.03
C ARG A 195 8.85 2.79 0.97
N GLU A 196 7.73 2.80 0.25
CA GLU A 196 6.90 1.61 0.04
C GLU A 196 7.67 0.47 -0.63
N GLN A 197 8.55 0.81 -1.59
CA GLN A 197 9.40 -0.18 -2.25
C GLN A 197 10.43 -0.78 -1.28
N LEU A 198 11.09 0.05 -0.47
CA LEU A 198 12.02 -0.42 0.57
C LEU A 198 11.30 -1.27 1.62
N GLU A 199 10.09 -0.88 2.01
CA GLU A 199 9.25 -1.66 2.92
C GLU A 199 8.87 -3.01 2.31
N ARG A 200 8.53 -3.08 1.01
CA ARG A 200 8.27 -4.34 0.30
C ARG A 200 9.51 -5.21 0.19
N LEU A 201 10.67 -4.63 -0.13
CA LEU A 201 11.95 -5.36 -0.15
C LEU A 201 12.32 -5.88 1.25
N GLY A 202 12.05 -5.10 2.29
CA GLY A 202 12.22 -5.49 3.69
C GLY A 202 11.13 -6.42 4.24
N ALA A 203 10.07 -6.72 3.46
CA ALA A 203 8.95 -7.55 3.88
C ALA A 203 9.08 -9.03 3.47
N THR A 204 10.13 -9.37 2.70
CA THR A 204 10.34 -10.71 2.16
C THR A 204 11.60 -11.34 2.76
N ASP A 205 11.53 -12.62 3.09
CA ASP A 205 12.69 -13.43 3.46
C ASP A 205 13.49 -13.84 2.21
N ALA A 206 14.76 -13.48 2.17
CA ALA A 206 15.60 -13.66 0.98
C ALA A 206 15.84 -15.14 0.62
N LEU A 207 15.81 -16.04 1.60
CA LEU A 207 16.08 -17.47 1.40
C LEU A 207 14.85 -18.21 0.84
N THR A 208 13.68 -17.99 1.43
CA THR A 208 12.46 -18.73 1.09
C THR A 208 11.58 -18.03 0.07
N GLY A 209 11.80 -16.73 -0.18
CA GLY A 209 10.94 -15.90 -1.00
C GLY A 209 9.53 -15.67 -0.42
N LEU A 210 9.30 -16.12 0.81
CA LEU A 210 8.05 -15.87 1.55
C LEU A 210 8.09 -14.48 2.22
N PRO A 211 6.95 -13.88 2.52
CA PRO A 211 6.87 -12.79 3.48
C PRO A 211 7.61 -13.13 4.79
N ASN A 212 8.22 -12.13 5.40
CA ASN A 212 8.90 -12.29 6.68
C ASN A 212 7.97 -11.95 7.88
N ARG A 213 8.51 -12.06 9.10
CA ARG A 213 7.80 -11.77 10.34
C ARG A 213 7.16 -10.38 10.36
N ARG A 214 7.89 -9.35 9.88
CA ARG A 214 7.37 -7.96 9.87
C ARG A 214 6.09 -7.86 9.04
N TYR A 215 6.08 -8.43 7.84
CA TYR A 215 4.90 -8.49 6.98
C TYR A 215 3.75 -9.25 7.66
N PHE A 216 4.06 -10.38 8.31
CA PHE A 216 3.06 -11.16 9.04
C PHE A 216 2.39 -10.35 10.15
N ASP A 217 3.18 -9.64 10.98
CA ASP A 217 2.68 -8.82 12.09
C ASP A 217 1.79 -7.67 11.59
N GLU A 218 2.10 -7.10 10.43
CA GLU A 218 1.31 -6.06 9.76
C GLU A 218 -0.02 -6.61 9.25
N ARG A 219 0.02 -7.75 8.55
CA ARG A 219 -1.17 -8.46 8.08
C ARG A 219 -2.06 -8.97 9.21
N LEU A 220 -1.49 -9.39 10.31
CA LEU A 220 -2.24 -9.80 11.51
C LEU A 220 -3.13 -8.66 12.02
N ARG A 221 -2.62 -7.44 12.13
CA ARG A 221 -3.41 -6.27 12.54
C ARG A 221 -4.52 -5.94 11.55
N GLU A 222 -4.22 -6.00 10.26
CA GLU A 222 -5.22 -5.75 9.21
C GLU A 222 -6.34 -6.79 9.23
N GLU A 223 -5.98 -8.10 9.27
CA GLU A 223 -6.95 -9.18 9.26
C GLU A 223 -7.76 -9.26 10.56
N THR A 224 -7.17 -8.95 11.73
CA THR A 224 -7.91 -8.84 13.00
C THR A 224 -8.94 -7.72 12.94
N THR A 225 -8.56 -6.56 12.40
CA THR A 225 -9.47 -5.43 12.20
C THR A 225 -10.60 -5.78 11.23
N ARG A 226 -10.27 -6.44 10.13
CA ARG A 226 -11.23 -6.89 9.12
C ARG A 226 -12.20 -7.93 9.69
N ALA A 227 -11.66 -8.96 10.35
CA ALA A 227 -12.44 -10.06 10.94
C ALA A 227 -13.39 -9.54 12.02
N SER A 228 -12.97 -8.60 12.87
CA SER A 228 -13.83 -7.94 13.85
C SER A 228 -14.96 -7.15 13.19
N ARG A 229 -14.65 -6.38 12.13
CA ARG A 229 -15.68 -5.59 11.43
C ARG A 229 -16.78 -6.46 10.82
N TYR A 230 -16.41 -7.58 10.24
CA TYR A 230 -17.33 -8.48 9.53
C TYR A 230 -17.79 -9.68 10.37
N ARG A 231 -17.35 -9.77 11.63
CA ARG A 231 -17.61 -10.89 12.56
C ARG A 231 -17.21 -12.25 11.97
N LEU A 232 -16.07 -12.27 11.29
CA LEU A 232 -15.53 -13.47 10.68
C LEU A 232 -14.56 -14.17 11.64
N PRO A 233 -14.48 -15.50 11.65
CA PRO A 233 -13.44 -16.20 12.38
C PRO A 233 -12.08 -15.99 11.71
N LEU A 234 -11.02 -15.88 12.52
CA LEU A 234 -9.63 -15.80 12.09
C LEU A 234 -8.84 -16.94 12.74
N GLY A 235 -8.15 -17.73 11.93
CA GLY A 235 -7.26 -18.80 12.36
C GLY A 235 -5.79 -18.44 12.19
N CYS A 236 -4.95 -18.99 13.05
CA CYS A 236 -3.49 -18.90 12.99
C CYS A 236 -2.87 -20.30 13.10
N LEU A 237 -1.93 -20.59 12.21
CA LEU A 237 -1.06 -21.75 12.29
C LEU A 237 0.36 -21.28 12.60
N PHE A 238 1.00 -21.91 13.57
CA PHE A 238 2.41 -21.75 13.85
C PHE A 238 3.12 -23.08 13.57
N ILE A 239 4.16 -23.04 12.73
CA ILE A 239 4.76 -24.23 12.11
C ILE A 239 6.26 -24.21 12.33
N ASP A 240 6.84 -25.33 12.71
CA ASP A 240 8.28 -25.46 12.90
C ASP A 240 8.79 -26.76 12.26
N ILE A 241 9.97 -26.72 11.66
CA ILE A 241 10.61 -27.87 11.03
C ILE A 241 11.21 -28.77 12.11
N ASP A 242 10.73 -30.00 12.19
CA ASP A 242 11.19 -30.97 13.19
C ASP A 242 12.66 -31.34 12.98
N GLY A 243 13.47 -31.15 14.02
CA GLY A 243 14.87 -31.55 14.01
C GLY A 243 15.78 -30.72 13.08
N PHE A 244 15.40 -29.48 12.73
CA PHE A 244 16.15 -28.65 11.79
C PHE A 244 17.61 -28.45 12.19
N LYS A 245 17.89 -28.26 13.49
CA LYS A 245 19.26 -28.20 13.99
C LYS A 245 20.05 -29.49 13.69
N GLN A 246 19.44 -30.65 13.82
CA GLN A 246 20.09 -31.94 13.51
C GLN A 246 20.41 -32.07 12.03
N ILE A 247 19.53 -31.54 11.16
CA ILE A 247 19.80 -31.45 9.70
C ILE A 247 21.03 -30.60 9.44
N ASN A 248 21.11 -29.41 10.04
CA ASN A 248 22.28 -28.53 9.91
C ASN A 248 23.56 -29.17 10.45
N ASP A 249 23.50 -29.79 11.62
CA ASP A 249 24.66 -30.40 12.27
C ASP A 249 25.19 -31.63 11.47
N ALA A 250 24.29 -32.40 10.82
CA ALA A 250 24.64 -33.60 10.08
C ALA A 250 25.05 -33.35 8.61
N TYR A 251 24.39 -32.38 7.95
CA TYR A 251 24.49 -32.18 6.48
C TYR A 251 24.95 -30.77 6.09
N GLY A 252 25.22 -29.90 7.06
CA GLY A 252 25.66 -28.54 6.82
C GLY A 252 24.53 -27.55 6.54
N HIS A 253 24.85 -26.26 6.68
CA HIS A 253 23.90 -25.17 6.52
C HIS A 253 23.32 -25.07 5.10
N THR A 254 24.06 -25.42 4.06
CA THR A 254 23.57 -25.40 2.68
C THR A 254 22.37 -26.34 2.47
N VAL A 255 22.42 -27.52 3.09
CA VAL A 255 21.30 -28.49 3.05
C VAL A 255 20.14 -27.98 3.89
N GLY A 256 20.40 -27.37 5.05
CA GLY A 256 19.38 -26.72 5.86
C GLY A 256 18.67 -25.58 5.12
N ASP A 257 19.41 -24.75 4.40
CA ASP A 257 18.84 -23.66 3.58
C ASP A 257 17.94 -24.21 2.47
N ARG A 258 18.34 -25.32 1.82
CA ARG A 258 17.49 -26.02 0.86
C ARG A 258 16.21 -26.58 1.50
N ALA A 259 16.32 -27.15 2.72
CA ALA A 259 15.17 -27.62 3.48
C ALA A 259 14.17 -26.49 3.73
N LEU A 260 14.64 -25.33 4.20
CA LEU A 260 13.82 -24.13 4.44
C LEU A 260 13.11 -23.66 3.16
N ALA A 261 13.85 -23.56 2.05
CA ALA A 261 13.28 -23.13 0.77
C ALA A 261 12.21 -24.11 0.26
N MET A 262 12.48 -25.44 0.36
CA MET A 262 11.54 -26.48 -0.06
C MET A 262 10.28 -26.48 0.80
N VAL A 263 10.42 -26.41 2.13
CA VAL A 263 9.27 -26.35 3.05
C VAL A 263 8.46 -25.08 2.78
N GLY A 264 9.10 -23.92 2.69
CA GLY A 264 8.43 -22.67 2.39
C GLY A 264 7.64 -22.71 1.08
N ALA A 265 8.22 -23.22 0.01
CA ALA A 265 7.55 -23.39 -1.28
C ALA A 265 6.38 -24.41 -1.22
N CYS A 266 6.54 -25.48 -0.45
CA CYS A 266 5.48 -26.47 -0.22
C CYS A 266 4.29 -25.85 0.52
N LEU A 267 4.53 -25.17 1.63
CA LEU A 267 3.50 -24.53 2.44
C LEU A 267 2.75 -23.45 1.64
N ARG A 268 3.46 -22.65 0.82
CA ARG A 268 2.84 -21.64 -0.04
C ARG A 268 1.85 -22.25 -1.03
N LYS A 269 2.13 -23.42 -1.59
CA LYS A 269 1.20 -24.12 -2.50
C LYS A 269 -0.07 -24.57 -1.81
N GLN A 270 -0.08 -24.70 -0.47
CA GLN A 270 -1.23 -25.09 0.31
C GLN A 270 -2.09 -23.89 0.77
N THR A 271 -1.62 -22.65 0.58
CA THR A 271 -2.36 -21.42 0.91
C THR A 271 -3.22 -20.94 -0.26
N ARG A 272 -4.35 -20.31 0.03
CA ARG A 272 -5.23 -19.65 -0.94
C ARG A 272 -4.82 -18.19 -1.12
N LEU A 273 -5.38 -17.51 -2.13
CA LEU A 273 -5.09 -16.11 -2.42
C LEU A 273 -5.40 -15.14 -1.24
N GLY A 274 -6.33 -15.51 -0.37
CA GLY A 274 -6.71 -14.69 0.81
C GLY A 274 -5.92 -15.01 2.07
N ASP A 275 -5.14 -16.11 2.08
CA ASP A 275 -4.35 -16.52 3.24
C ASP A 275 -3.00 -15.80 3.25
N THR A 276 -2.46 -15.57 4.43
CA THR A 276 -1.10 -15.00 4.60
C THR A 276 -0.18 -16.07 5.12
N ILE A 277 0.96 -16.29 4.47
CA ILE A 277 2.04 -17.15 4.95
C ILE A 277 3.33 -16.34 5.04
N ALA A 278 4.12 -16.59 6.09
CA ALA A 278 5.41 -15.94 6.30
C ALA A 278 6.43 -16.88 6.95
N ARG A 279 7.72 -16.63 6.72
CA ARG A 279 8.78 -17.15 7.57
C ARG A 279 8.90 -16.25 8.79
N TYR A 280 8.55 -16.81 9.95
CA TYR A 280 8.42 -16.04 11.19
C TYR A 280 9.72 -15.99 12.00
N GLY A 281 10.50 -17.07 11.96
CA GLY A 281 11.77 -17.24 12.64
C GLY A 281 12.80 -17.99 11.79
N GLY A 282 13.84 -18.51 12.41
CA GLY A 282 14.89 -19.26 11.73
C GLY A 282 14.37 -20.47 10.97
N GLU A 283 13.60 -21.32 11.67
CA GLU A 283 12.99 -22.56 11.14
C GLU A 283 11.46 -22.55 11.29
N GLU A 284 10.89 -21.38 11.62
CA GLU A 284 9.48 -21.21 11.96
C GLU A 284 8.74 -20.49 10.85
N PHE A 285 7.52 -20.95 10.57
CA PHE A 285 6.58 -20.34 9.64
C PHE A 285 5.26 -20.05 10.33
N ALA A 286 4.57 -19.01 9.89
CA ALA A 286 3.25 -18.64 10.42
C ALA A 286 2.27 -18.44 9.27
N VAL A 287 1.01 -18.84 9.47
CA VAL A 287 -0.06 -18.69 8.49
C VAL A 287 -1.30 -18.10 9.15
N LEU A 288 -1.90 -17.09 8.50
CA LEU A 288 -3.21 -16.54 8.85
C LEU A 288 -4.25 -17.02 7.85
N LEU A 289 -5.38 -17.52 8.35
CA LEU A 289 -6.46 -18.08 7.57
C LEU A 289 -7.79 -17.42 7.95
N GLN A 290 -8.63 -17.13 6.95
CA GLN A 290 -10.03 -16.83 7.21
C GLN A 290 -10.81 -18.14 7.36
N GLY A 291 -11.19 -18.48 8.58
CA GLY A 291 -11.90 -19.73 8.90
C GLY A 291 -11.92 -20.00 10.40
N ASP A 292 -12.76 -20.92 10.80
CA ASP A 292 -12.84 -21.38 12.17
C ASP A 292 -11.72 -22.41 12.50
N LEU A 293 -11.74 -22.94 13.73
CA LEU A 293 -10.75 -23.93 14.17
C LEU A 293 -10.78 -25.20 13.31
N LYS A 294 -11.97 -25.64 12.89
CA LYS A 294 -12.12 -26.87 12.08
C LYS A 294 -11.51 -26.68 10.70
N ASP A 295 -11.78 -25.56 10.05
CA ASP A 295 -11.20 -25.21 8.75
C ASP A 295 -9.67 -25.10 8.85
N SER A 296 -9.17 -24.44 9.91
CA SER A 296 -7.74 -24.27 10.17
C SER A 296 -7.03 -25.60 10.41
N LEU A 297 -7.64 -26.54 11.14
CA LEU A 297 -7.10 -27.89 11.34
C LEU A 297 -6.98 -28.68 10.04
N VAL A 298 -7.97 -28.58 9.15
CA VAL A 298 -7.93 -29.25 7.82
C VAL A 298 -6.76 -28.72 6.99
N VAL A 299 -6.54 -27.41 6.99
CA VAL A 299 -5.40 -26.79 6.25
C VAL A 299 -4.08 -27.21 6.88
N ALA A 300 -3.97 -27.19 8.21
CA ALA A 300 -2.78 -27.59 8.94
C ALA A 300 -2.38 -29.04 8.65
N GLU A 301 -3.32 -29.98 8.68
CA GLU A 301 -3.04 -31.39 8.38
C GLU A 301 -2.63 -31.61 6.93
N ARG A 302 -3.26 -30.90 5.99
CA ARG A 302 -2.84 -30.90 4.57
C ARG A 302 -1.41 -30.39 4.40
N MET A 303 -1.03 -29.32 5.09
CA MET A 303 0.32 -28.77 5.10
C MET A 303 1.33 -29.75 5.67
N ARG A 304 1.03 -30.34 6.85
CA ARG A 304 1.87 -31.34 7.49
C ARG A 304 2.12 -32.54 6.57
N ALA A 305 1.04 -33.10 6.00
CA ALA A 305 1.11 -34.24 5.11
C ALA A 305 1.91 -33.94 3.83
N ALA A 306 1.75 -32.74 3.27
CA ALA A 306 2.50 -32.32 2.08
C ALA A 306 4.00 -32.18 2.36
N VAL A 307 4.39 -31.63 3.52
CA VAL A 307 5.80 -31.51 3.91
C VAL A 307 6.42 -32.90 4.13
N ALA A 308 5.70 -33.83 4.77
CA ALA A 308 6.19 -35.19 5.01
C ALA A 308 6.45 -35.99 3.70
N GLN A 309 5.91 -35.54 2.58
CA GLN A 309 6.17 -36.14 1.25
C GLN A 309 7.32 -35.51 0.49
N LEU A 310 7.95 -34.45 1.02
CA LEU A 310 9.10 -33.82 0.37
C LEU A 310 10.31 -34.77 0.37
N GLU A 311 11.03 -34.75 -0.72
CA GLU A 311 12.27 -35.50 -0.88
C GLU A 311 13.46 -34.54 -0.88
N LEU A 312 14.03 -34.27 0.29
CA LEU A 312 15.32 -33.60 0.41
C LEU A 312 16.41 -34.67 0.29
N ARG A 313 17.43 -34.42 -0.53
CA ARG A 313 18.57 -35.31 -0.71
C ARG A 313 19.87 -34.57 -0.39
N ASP A 314 20.80 -35.26 0.21
CA ASP A 314 22.18 -34.79 0.35
C ASP A 314 22.86 -34.87 -1.03
N SER A 315 23.09 -33.71 -1.66
CA SER A 315 23.62 -33.62 -3.04
C SER A 315 25.13 -33.32 -3.11
N ASP A 316 25.82 -33.22 -1.97
CA ASP A 316 27.24 -32.85 -1.98
C ASP A 316 28.21 -34.00 -2.42
N ASN A 317 27.70 -35.22 -2.63
CA ASN A 317 28.43 -36.33 -3.18
C ASN A 317 28.19 -36.60 -4.67
N ALA A 318 27.78 -35.60 -5.45
CA ALA A 318 27.48 -35.69 -6.88
C ALA A 318 28.71 -35.92 -7.80
N ASN A 319 29.87 -36.36 -7.28
CA ASN A 319 31.07 -36.66 -8.08
C ASN A 319 31.10 -38.10 -8.64
N ASP A 320 30.22 -38.96 -8.22
CA ASP A 320 30.07 -40.29 -8.82
C ASP A 320 28.65 -40.39 -9.44
N GLY A 321 28.60 -40.47 -10.75
CA GLY A 321 27.41 -40.48 -11.62
C GLY A 321 26.22 -41.38 -11.26
N ALA A 322 25.99 -41.68 -9.98
CA ALA A 322 24.84 -42.32 -9.40
C ALA A 322 24.04 -41.27 -8.59
N ASN A 323 22.87 -40.97 -9.04
CA ASN A 323 21.87 -40.03 -8.50
C ASN A 323 21.25 -40.53 -7.17
N ASP A 324 22.07 -40.97 -6.22
CA ASP A 324 21.66 -41.71 -5.01
C ASP A 324 22.10 -41.01 -3.70
N GLY A 325 21.87 -39.68 -3.61
CA GLY A 325 22.04 -38.97 -2.34
C GLY A 325 21.07 -39.50 -1.26
N THR A 326 21.56 -39.62 -0.02
CA THR A 326 20.77 -40.07 1.13
C THR A 326 19.51 -39.20 1.26
N ARG A 327 18.34 -39.83 1.33
CA ARG A 327 17.04 -39.15 1.57
C ARG A 327 17.00 -38.65 3.01
N ILE A 328 16.79 -37.34 3.19
CA ILE A 328 16.63 -36.69 4.46
C ILE A 328 15.14 -36.47 4.68
N PRO A 329 14.50 -37.09 5.69
CA PRO A 329 13.08 -36.90 5.95
C PRO A 329 12.82 -35.49 6.49
N LEU A 330 11.82 -34.82 5.94
CA LEU A 330 11.34 -33.51 6.42
C LEU A 330 9.94 -33.68 7.03
N THR A 331 9.79 -33.26 8.28
CA THR A 331 8.48 -33.18 8.95
C THR A 331 8.32 -31.83 9.65
N VAL A 332 7.08 -31.47 9.97
CA VAL A 332 6.76 -30.24 10.69
C VAL A 332 5.79 -30.53 11.83
N SER A 333 5.97 -29.80 12.92
CA SER A 333 5.01 -29.70 14.01
C SER A 333 4.21 -28.41 13.85
N ILE A 334 2.88 -28.52 13.90
CA ILE A 334 1.96 -27.40 13.66
C ILE A 334 1.05 -27.20 14.86
N GLY A 335 1.03 -25.97 15.38
CA GLY A 335 0.05 -25.51 16.34
C GLY A 335 -1.05 -24.69 15.66
N VAL A 336 -2.28 -24.88 16.09
CA VAL A 336 -3.45 -24.20 15.52
C VAL A 336 -4.24 -23.51 16.60
N SER A 337 -4.57 -22.25 16.37
CA SER A 337 -5.54 -21.46 17.11
C SER A 337 -6.55 -20.82 16.18
N ALA A 338 -7.76 -20.53 16.66
CA ALA A 338 -8.73 -19.75 15.92
C ALA A 338 -9.72 -19.07 16.86
N HIS A 339 -10.08 -17.84 16.57
CA HIS A 339 -11.02 -17.06 17.35
C HIS A 339 -12.13 -16.46 16.47
N ALA A 340 -13.36 -16.50 16.99
CA ALA A 340 -14.46 -15.69 16.46
C ALA A 340 -14.26 -14.25 16.90
N MET A 341 -14.13 -13.33 15.94
CA MET A 341 -13.88 -11.93 16.23
C MET A 341 -15.17 -11.20 16.59
N GLN A 342 -15.16 -10.44 17.70
CA GLN A 342 -16.30 -9.64 18.17
C GLN A 342 -16.00 -8.15 18.01
N GLN A 343 -17.04 -7.33 17.77
CA GLN A 343 -16.90 -5.89 17.75
C GLN A 343 -16.61 -5.33 19.16
N GLY A 344 -15.67 -4.38 19.26
CA GLY A 344 -15.36 -3.71 20.54
C GLY A 344 -14.30 -4.40 21.38
N ALA A 345 -13.71 -5.51 20.93
CA ALA A 345 -12.58 -6.16 21.60
C ALA A 345 -11.27 -5.38 21.38
N ASP A 346 -10.31 -5.54 22.30
CA ASP A 346 -8.91 -5.12 22.09
C ASP A 346 -8.31 -5.95 20.94
N LEU A 347 -8.29 -5.35 19.74
CA LEU A 347 -7.86 -6.04 18.51
C LEU A 347 -6.38 -6.42 18.54
N ASP A 348 -5.54 -5.58 19.15
CA ASP A 348 -4.10 -5.85 19.27
C ASP A 348 -3.83 -6.96 20.30
N GLY A 349 -4.56 -6.99 21.40
CA GLY A 349 -4.52 -8.06 22.38
C GLY A 349 -4.99 -9.39 21.81
N LEU A 350 -6.09 -9.36 21.05
CA LEU A 350 -6.68 -10.57 20.45
C LEU A 350 -5.76 -11.18 19.37
N GLY A 351 -5.14 -10.35 18.53
CA GLY A 351 -4.16 -10.81 17.54
C GLY A 351 -2.95 -11.48 18.19
N ARG A 352 -2.41 -10.90 19.26
CA ARG A 352 -1.31 -11.50 20.04
C ARG A 352 -1.72 -12.83 20.67
N THR A 353 -2.88 -12.88 21.30
CA THR A 353 -3.41 -14.11 21.89
C THR A 353 -3.54 -15.24 20.86
N LEU A 354 -4.02 -14.91 19.65
CA LEU A 354 -4.15 -15.87 18.56
C LEU A 354 -2.80 -16.50 18.18
N VAL A 355 -1.75 -15.67 18.05
CA VAL A 355 -0.39 -16.16 17.74
C VAL A 355 0.21 -16.95 18.90
N ASP A 356 0.12 -16.44 20.12
CA ASP A 356 0.68 -17.09 21.33
C ASP A 356 0.04 -18.47 21.58
N GLU A 357 -1.26 -18.61 21.35
CA GLU A 357 -1.96 -19.90 21.47
C GLU A 357 -1.51 -20.88 20.39
N ALA A 358 -1.33 -20.42 19.13
CA ALA A 358 -0.83 -21.25 18.07
C ALA A 358 0.62 -21.71 18.36
N ASP A 359 1.48 -20.84 18.84
CA ASP A 359 2.87 -21.17 19.21
C ASP A 359 2.91 -22.20 20.36
N ARG A 360 2.13 -22.00 21.43
CA ARG A 360 2.02 -22.97 22.52
C ARG A 360 1.47 -24.32 22.05
N ALA A 361 0.53 -24.34 21.13
CA ALA A 361 0.02 -25.56 20.53
C ALA A 361 1.10 -26.26 19.68
N MET A 362 1.91 -25.51 18.94
CA MET A 362 3.05 -26.06 18.18
C MET A 362 4.07 -26.71 19.12
N TYR A 363 4.39 -26.04 20.24
CA TYR A 363 5.28 -26.64 21.25
C TYR A 363 4.72 -27.95 21.81
N LYS A 364 3.37 -28.02 22.03
CA LYS A 364 2.71 -29.26 22.41
C LYS A 364 2.86 -30.33 21.33
N ALA A 365 2.68 -30.01 20.05
CA ALA A 365 2.89 -30.93 18.93
C ALA A 365 4.32 -31.52 18.95
N LYS A 366 5.34 -30.69 19.23
CA LYS A 366 6.74 -31.14 19.39
C LYS A 366 6.92 -32.09 20.56
N SER A 367 6.34 -31.79 21.73
CA SER A 367 6.47 -32.63 22.95
C SER A 367 5.72 -33.96 22.81
N ASP A 368 4.60 -33.99 22.10
CA ASP A 368 3.78 -35.16 21.91
C ASP A 368 4.32 -36.15 20.85
N GLY A 369 5.52 -35.87 20.27
CA GLY A 369 6.24 -36.79 19.37
C GLY A 369 6.41 -36.27 17.94
N ARG A 370 6.26 -34.97 17.70
CA ARG A 370 6.50 -34.28 16.41
C ARG A 370 5.63 -34.78 15.25
N ASN A 371 5.83 -34.26 14.06
CA ASN A 371 5.11 -34.61 12.82
C ASN A 371 3.60 -34.67 13.03
N ARG A 372 3.02 -33.65 13.65
CA ARG A 372 1.58 -33.61 13.98
C ARG A 372 1.05 -32.20 14.08
N VAL A 373 -0.28 -32.14 14.04
CA VAL A 373 -1.04 -30.94 14.33
C VAL A 373 -1.56 -31.02 15.77
N ALA A 374 -1.46 -29.93 16.52
CA ALA A 374 -2.05 -29.80 17.85
C ALA A 374 -2.83 -28.48 17.98
N THR A 375 -3.78 -28.45 18.89
CA THR A 375 -4.48 -27.25 19.35
C THR A 375 -4.56 -27.23 20.86
N LEU A 376 -4.64 -26.03 21.44
CA LEU A 376 -4.95 -25.90 22.87
C LEU A 376 -6.46 -26.04 23.01
N VAL A 377 -6.90 -27.07 23.70
CA VAL A 377 -8.28 -27.17 24.13
C VAL A 377 -8.48 -26.13 25.23
N VAL A 378 -9.09 -25.01 24.92
CA VAL A 378 -9.59 -24.09 25.93
C VAL A 378 -10.79 -24.83 26.55
N GLN A 379 -10.61 -25.40 27.75
CA GLN A 379 -11.75 -25.80 28.57
C GLN A 379 -12.55 -24.53 28.85
N ALA A 380 -13.71 -24.40 28.21
CA ALA A 380 -14.66 -23.36 28.58
C ALA A 380 -14.95 -23.53 30.09
N PRO A 381 -14.92 -22.46 30.88
CA PRO A 381 -15.29 -22.56 32.30
C PRO A 381 -16.72 -23.12 32.37
N LEU A 382 -16.85 -24.22 33.05
CA LEU A 382 -18.18 -24.77 33.41
C LEU A 382 -18.96 -23.66 34.13
N ARG A 383 -20.04 -23.18 33.50
CA ARG A 383 -21.04 -22.31 34.13
C ARG A 383 -22.00 -23.14 34.97
#